data_8974fcb2c51daa870c050ec3067cbd77
#
_entry.id   8974fcb2c51daa870c050ec3067cbd77
#
_cell.length_a   1.000
_cell.length_b   1.000
_cell.length_c   1.000
_cell.angle_alpha   90.00
_cell.angle_beta   90.00
_cell.angle_gamma   90.00
#
_symmetry.space_group_name_H-M   'P 1'
#
loop_
_entity.id
_entity.type
_entity.pdbx_description
1 polymer ?
#
loop_
_entity_poly.entity_id
_entity_poly.type
_entity_poly.pdbx_seq_one_letter_code
_entity_poly.pdbx_strand_id
1 'polypeptide(L)'
;LSTLLLSGEKAMDEDAGNEHIVVVPRLGTISSWSSKATDIAHACGLEEIDRIERGICFSYLAPMDLNNELFNQIKMAIHDRMTESVLDKDFDLQNLFLQQQPEKLNEIELVTQGKQALEIANSELGLALSDDEIDYLCNHYERMQRNPTDAELMMFAQANSEHCRHKIFNADWVIDGKPQSEKLFSMIKSTTEASPKGVISAYSDNAAVIEGFEIDRLMSSTADREFVFTKEPTHIVMKVETHNHPTAISPFAGAATGAGGEIRDEGATGLGAKPKAGLTGFSVSHLRIPDYPQPWESDFSHPDRMASPLEIMTDGPIGSAAFNNEFGRPNLLGYFRTYESSLPDLPVNEIRGYHKPIMIAGGVGNVRDQHALKIDVPEDAEIIVIGGPAMLIGLGGGAASSLDSGSSSEDLDFASVQRGNPEMERRAQEVIDRCTSLGDKNPILLIHDIGAGGLSNAIPEAVDHSKHGALLELREVDNAEPGMSPMGIWCNEAQERYVLVINKERRQEFITICERER
;
A
#
# COMPACT_ATOMS: atom_id res chain seq x y z
N LEU A 1 -0.11 -30.47 17.55
CA LEU A 1 0.72 -29.66 16.63
C LEU A 1 1.08 -30.44 15.37
N SER A 2 1.74 -31.61 15.48
CA SER A 2 2.14 -32.40 14.30
C SER A 2 1.00 -32.63 13.29
N THR A 3 -0.22 -32.88 13.76
CA THR A 3 -1.39 -33.09 12.90
C THR A 3 -1.80 -31.80 12.16
N LEU A 4 -1.64 -30.63 12.79
CA LEU A 4 -1.92 -29.34 12.18
C LEU A 4 -0.87 -28.95 11.12
N LEU A 5 0.39 -29.36 11.33
CA LEU A 5 1.50 -29.04 10.44
C LEU A 5 1.63 -30.01 9.26
N LEU A 6 0.94 -31.16 9.30
CA LEU A 6 0.94 -32.11 8.20
C LEU A 6 0.10 -31.58 7.04
N SER A 7 0.77 -31.14 5.99
CA SER A 7 0.14 -30.63 4.75
C SER A 7 -0.57 -31.70 3.92
N GLY A 8 -0.39 -32.97 4.25
CA GLY A 8 -0.88 -34.11 3.43
C GLY A 8 0.01 -34.45 2.25
N GLU A 9 1.02 -33.66 1.96
CA GLU A 9 2.04 -33.98 0.96
C GLU A 9 3.10 -34.90 1.55
N LYS A 10 3.57 -35.86 0.76
CA LYS A 10 4.74 -36.65 1.17
C LYS A 10 5.95 -35.71 1.16
N ALA A 11 6.74 -35.75 2.24
CA ALA A 11 8.06 -35.16 2.21
C ALA A 11 8.81 -35.68 0.96
N MET A 12 9.39 -34.76 0.19
CA MET A 12 10.29 -35.17 -0.89
C MET A 12 11.44 -35.95 -0.27
N ASP A 13 11.94 -36.96 -1.00
CA ASP A 13 13.11 -37.73 -0.53
C ASP A 13 14.23 -36.75 -0.16
N GLU A 14 14.74 -36.85 1.07
CA GLU A 14 15.81 -36.00 1.61
C GLU A 14 17.11 -36.03 0.78
N ASP A 15 17.23 -36.99 -0.13
CA ASP A 15 18.40 -37.22 -0.99
C ASP A 15 18.28 -36.58 -2.40
N ALA A 16 17.29 -35.74 -2.67
CA ALA A 16 17.09 -35.16 -4.02
C ALA A 16 18.16 -34.14 -4.44
N GLY A 17 19.00 -33.64 -3.53
CA GLY A 17 20.07 -32.68 -3.80
C GLY A 17 21.24 -32.80 -2.83
N ASN A 18 22.44 -32.42 -3.27
CA ASN A 18 23.64 -32.41 -2.43
C ASN A 18 23.90 -31.06 -1.74
N GLU A 19 23.14 -30.02 -2.10
CA GLU A 19 23.22 -28.69 -1.51
C GLU A 19 21.81 -28.17 -1.20
N HIS A 20 21.73 -27.31 -0.18
CA HIS A 20 20.48 -26.74 0.29
C HIS A 20 20.59 -25.23 0.48
N ILE A 21 19.51 -24.50 0.18
CA ILE A 21 19.33 -23.09 0.49
C ILE A 21 18.05 -22.99 1.31
N VAL A 22 18.12 -22.37 2.47
CA VAL A 22 16.95 -22.15 3.34
C VAL A 22 16.55 -20.69 3.24
N VAL A 23 15.30 -20.47 2.86
CA VAL A 23 14.65 -19.15 2.81
C VAL A 23 13.66 -19.05 3.96
N VAL A 24 13.75 -17.99 4.72
CA VAL A 24 12.90 -17.72 5.89
C VAL A 24 12.35 -16.31 5.80
N PRO A 25 11.31 -15.95 6.57
CA PRO A 25 10.91 -14.56 6.70
C PRO A 25 12.08 -13.67 7.13
N ARG A 26 12.03 -12.40 6.73
CA ARG A 26 13.08 -11.42 7.05
C ARG A 26 13.38 -11.45 8.55
N LEU A 27 14.66 -11.52 8.89
CA LEU A 27 15.10 -11.63 10.28
C LEU A 27 14.64 -10.42 11.11
N GLY A 28 14.15 -10.67 12.31
CA GLY A 28 13.57 -9.63 13.17
C GLY A 28 12.09 -9.31 12.91
N THR A 29 11.46 -9.97 11.92
CA THR A 29 10.04 -9.79 11.61
C THR A 29 9.18 -10.96 12.06
N ILE A 30 7.89 -10.71 12.24
CA ILE A 30 6.86 -11.74 12.42
C ILE A 30 6.08 -11.79 11.10
N SER A 31 6.16 -12.91 10.37
CA SER A 31 5.45 -13.00 9.10
C SER A 31 3.92 -13.08 9.31
N SER A 32 3.15 -12.65 8.31
CA SER A 32 1.69 -12.79 8.33
C SER A 32 1.26 -14.26 8.40
N TRP A 33 2.05 -15.17 7.81
CA TRP A 33 1.85 -16.61 7.95
C TRP A 33 2.04 -17.08 9.40
N SER A 34 3.08 -16.57 10.06
CA SER A 34 3.38 -16.87 11.48
C SER A 34 2.23 -16.47 12.39
N SER A 35 1.74 -15.24 12.27
CA SER A 35 0.62 -14.73 13.07
C SER A 35 -0.62 -15.61 12.91
N LYS A 36 -0.96 -15.97 11.67
CA LYS A 36 -2.09 -16.84 11.38
C LYS A 36 -1.92 -18.27 11.90
N ALA A 37 -0.74 -18.87 11.69
CA ALA A 37 -0.45 -20.23 12.13
C ALA A 37 -0.47 -20.35 13.67
N THR A 38 0.08 -19.36 14.35
CA THR A 38 0.08 -19.28 15.82
C THR A 38 -1.34 -19.10 16.35
N ASP A 39 -2.14 -18.22 15.75
CA ASP A 39 -3.54 -18.02 16.11
C ASP A 39 -4.39 -19.28 15.92
N ILE A 40 -4.19 -20.02 14.82
CA ILE A 40 -4.85 -21.33 14.62
C ILE A 40 -4.45 -22.34 15.70
N ALA A 41 -3.17 -22.37 16.07
CA ALA A 41 -2.71 -23.26 17.13
C ALA A 41 -3.38 -22.95 18.47
N HIS A 42 -3.45 -21.66 18.85
CA HIS A 42 -4.17 -21.21 20.05
C HIS A 42 -5.65 -21.55 20.00
N ALA A 43 -6.30 -21.32 18.86
CA ALA A 43 -7.71 -21.68 18.67
C ALA A 43 -7.97 -23.22 18.79
N CYS A 44 -6.95 -24.03 18.54
CA CYS A 44 -6.97 -25.47 18.76
C CYS A 44 -6.59 -25.90 20.19
N GLY A 45 -6.43 -24.95 21.13
CA GLY A 45 -6.09 -25.22 22.53
C GLY A 45 -4.59 -25.46 22.78
N LEU A 46 -3.72 -25.02 21.87
CA LEU A 46 -2.25 -25.13 22.01
C LEU A 46 -1.66 -23.79 22.46
N GLU A 47 -2.17 -23.24 23.57
CA GLU A 47 -1.79 -21.93 24.11
C GLU A 47 -0.32 -21.83 24.58
N GLU A 48 0.36 -22.97 24.76
CA GLU A 48 1.77 -23.04 25.15
C GLU A 48 2.75 -22.72 24.01
N ILE A 49 2.23 -22.53 22.79
CA ILE A 49 3.05 -22.22 21.61
C ILE A 49 3.11 -20.69 21.48
N ASP A 50 4.27 -20.11 21.76
CA ASP A 50 4.48 -18.67 21.63
C ASP A 50 4.44 -18.21 20.17
N ARG A 51 5.08 -18.97 19.27
CA ARG A 51 5.18 -18.62 17.85
C ARG A 51 5.50 -19.84 16.99
N ILE A 52 4.85 -19.89 15.81
CA ILE A 52 5.17 -20.83 14.72
C ILE A 52 5.67 -20.02 13.54
N GLU A 53 6.79 -20.41 12.93
CA GLU A 53 7.29 -19.79 11.72
C GLU A 53 7.59 -20.83 10.66
N ARG A 54 7.56 -20.45 9.38
CA ARG A 54 7.80 -21.30 8.23
C ARG A 54 9.04 -20.86 7.47
N GLY A 55 9.92 -21.81 7.17
CA GLY A 55 10.98 -21.65 6.17
C GLY A 55 10.79 -22.62 5.01
N ILE A 56 11.35 -22.29 3.87
CA ILE A 56 11.38 -23.11 2.65
C ILE A 56 12.81 -23.59 2.43
N CYS A 57 13.00 -24.89 2.33
CA CYS A 57 14.28 -25.48 2.02
C CYS A 57 14.31 -25.87 0.53
N PHE A 58 15.13 -25.20 -0.26
CA PHE A 58 15.40 -25.54 -1.65
C PHE A 58 16.57 -26.49 -1.73
N SER A 59 16.36 -27.70 -2.27
CA SER A 59 17.41 -28.68 -2.52
C SER A 59 17.78 -28.67 -3.99
N TYR A 60 19.05 -28.65 -4.31
CA TYR A 60 19.52 -28.62 -5.69
C TYR A 60 20.79 -29.47 -5.89
N LEU A 61 20.99 -29.92 -7.13
CA LEU A 61 22.20 -30.61 -7.51
C LEU A 61 23.22 -29.57 -8.02
N ALA A 62 24.26 -29.30 -7.21
CA ALA A 62 25.30 -28.36 -7.61
C ALA A 62 26.24 -29.02 -8.63
N PRO A 63 26.49 -28.39 -9.79
CA PRO A 63 27.64 -28.71 -10.59
C PRO A 63 28.92 -28.38 -9.81
N MET A 64 30.01 -29.12 -10.06
CA MET A 64 31.27 -29.00 -9.29
C MET A 64 31.88 -27.58 -9.29
N ASP A 65 31.42 -26.67 -10.14
CA ASP A 65 31.98 -25.32 -10.35
C ASP A 65 30.91 -24.23 -10.26
N LEU A 66 29.97 -24.28 -9.27
CA LEU A 66 29.04 -23.19 -9.04
C LEU A 66 29.81 -21.95 -8.56
N ASN A 67 29.94 -20.93 -9.43
CA ASN A 67 30.59 -19.69 -9.06
C ASN A 67 29.68 -18.81 -8.18
N ASN A 68 30.28 -17.88 -7.43
CA ASN A 68 29.54 -16.99 -6.53
C ASN A 68 28.50 -16.12 -7.24
N GLU A 69 28.74 -15.76 -8.50
CA GLU A 69 27.81 -14.94 -9.28
C GLU A 69 26.51 -15.68 -9.60
N LEU A 70 26.62 -16.91 -10.11
CA LEU A 70 25.47 -17.77 -10.38
C LEU A 70 24.72 -18.12 -9.07
N PHE A 71 25.45 -18.36 -7.97
CA PHE A 71 24.84 -18.62 -6.67
C PHE A 71 24.04 -17.41 -6.17
N ASN A 72 24.54 -16.18 -6.35
CA ASN A 72 23.81 -14.97 -6.01
C ASN A 72 22.57 -14.78 -6.89
N GLN A 73 22.65 -15.06 -8.19
CA GLN A 73 21.49 -15.03 -9.08
C GLN A 73 20.42 -16.03 -8.65
N ILE A 74 20.81 -17.25 -8.27
CA ILE A 74 19.86 -18.24 -7.71
C ILE A 74 19.20 -17.70 -6.45
N LYS A 75 19.97 -17.15 -5.51
CA LYS A 75 19.43 -16.56 -4.28
C LYS A 75 18.40 -15.49 -4.62
N MET A 76 18.72 -14.56 -5.52
CA MET A 76 17.79 -13.49 -5.93
C MET A 76 16.50 -14.03 -6.57
N ALA A 77 16.58 -15.15 -7.29
CA ALA A 77 15.43 -15.74 -7.95
C ALA A 77 14.48 -16.51 -7.01
N ILE A 78 14.96 -17.00 -5.86
CA ILE A 78 14.18 -17.89 -4.97
C ILE A 78 13.62 -17.22 -3.73
N HIS A 79 13.93 -15.94 -3.48
CA HIS A 79 13.40 -15.22 -2.30
C HIS A 79 13.02 -13.77 -2.64
N ASP A 80 12.03 -13.27 -1.93
CA ASP A 80 11.68 -11.85 -1.92
C ASP A 80 12.53 -11.12 -0.87
N ARG A 81 13.55 -10.38 -1.31
CA ARG A 81 14.50 -9.69 -0.44
C ARG A 81 13.86 -8.66 0.53
N MET A 82 12.60 -8.27 0.30
CA MET A 82 11.88 -7.34 1.20
C MET A 82 11.22 -8.04 2.38
N THR A 83 10.78 -9.27 2.17
CA THR A 83 10.02 -10.02 3.19
C THR A 83 10.73 -11.29 3.64
N GLU A 84 11.81 -11.69 2.97
CA GLU A 84 12.52 -12.94 3.20
C GLU A 84 14.03 -12.74 3.33
N SER A 85 14.67 -13.70 3.94
CA SER A 85 16.14 -13.80 4.07
C SER A 85 16.60 -15.21 3.69
N VAL A 86 17.73 -15.27 2.99
CA VAL A 86 18.43 -16.53 2.73
C VAL A 86 19.39 -16.79 3.88
N LEU A 87 19.22 -17.93 4.55
CA LEU A 87 20.09 -18.31 5.68
C LEU A 87 21.44 -18.85 5.21
N ASP A 88 22.48 -18.49 5.95
CA ASP A 88 23.79 -19.13 5.81
C ASP A 88 23.75 -20.57 6.37
N LYS A 89 24.67 -21.44 5.88
CA LYS A 89 24.71 -22.86 6.24
C LYS A 89 24.83 -23.11 7.76
N ASP A 90 25.46 -22.20 8.49
CA ASP A 90 25.71 -22.31 9.93
C ASP A 90 24.72 -21.47 10.77
N PHE A 91 23.61 -21.00 10.19
CA PHE A 91 22.65 -20.15 10.90
C PHE A 91 21.90 -20.94 11.96
N ASP A 92 21.89 -20.42 13.20
CA ASP A 92 21.09 -20.98 14.28
C ASP A 92 19.63 -20.53 14.12
N LEU A 93 18.72 -21.48 13.87
CA LEU A 93 17.29 -21.24 13.68
C LEU A 93 16.61 -20.57 14.89
N GLN A 94 17.19 -20.64 16.09
CA GLN A 94 16.67 -19.93 17.26
C GLN A 94 16.71 -18.41 17.05
N ASN A 95 17.62 -17.91 16.24
CA ASN A 95 17.72 -16.49 15.92
C ASN A 95 16.52 -15.94 15.13
N LEU A 96 15.69 -16.80 14.51
CA LEU A 96 14.43 -16.38 13.89
C LEU A 96 13.42 -15.82 14.91
N PHE A 97 13.53 -16.23 16.16
CA PHE A 97 12.62 -15.87 17.23
C PHE A 97 13.14 -14.76 18.14
N LEU A 98 14.35 -14.25 17.87
CA LEU A 98 14.92 -13.14 18.64
C LEU A 98 14.19 -11.84 18.30
N GLN A 99 13.74 -11.17 19.36
CA GLN A 99 13.17 -9.83 19.25
C GLN A 99 14.29 -8.79 19.28
N GLN A 100 14.27 -7.89 18.29
CA GLN A 100 15.18 -6.75 18.25
C GLN A 100 14.70 -5.67 19.23
N GLN A 101 15.65 -4.89 19.76
CA GLN A 101 15.32 -3.74 20.59
C GLN A 101 14.89 -2.55 19.72
N PRO A 102 13.86 -1.81 20.13
CA PRO A 102 13.39 -0.65 19.37
C PRO A 102 14.51 0.38 19.13
N GLU A 103 14.67 0.76 17.88
CA GLU A 103 15.58 1.84 17.51
C GLU A 103 15.12 3.19 18.05
N LYS A 104 16.07 4.10 18.20
CA LYS A 104 15.81 5.45 18.67
C LYS A 104 15.38 6.36 17.52
N LEU A 105 14.75 7.49 17.90
CA LEU A 105 14.52 8.61 16.99
C LEU A 105 15.86 9.24 16.60
N ASN A 106 16.05 9.52 15.32
CA ASN A 106 17.23 10.21 14.81
C ASN A 106 16.94 11.70 14.58
N GLU A 107 17.88 12.54 14.95
CA GLU A 107 17.87 13.98 14.65
C GLU A 107 18.89 14.29 13.55
N ILE A 108 18.53 15.17 12.64
CA ILE A 108 19.41 15.62 11.55
C ILE A 108 20.04 16.93 11.97
N GLU A 109 21.36 16.97 12.07
CA GLU A 109 22.17 18.04 12.66
C GLU A 109 22.16 19.37 11.87
N LEU A 110 20.98 19.87 11.54
CA LEU A 110 20.80 21.08 10.73
C LEU A 110 21.34 22.32 11.41
N VAL A 111 21.11 22.50 12.72
CA VAL A 111 21.54 23.71 13.47
C VAL A 111 23.05 23.86 13.44
N THR A 112 23.81 22.78 13.45
CA THR A 112 25.27 22.77 13.48
C THR A 112 25.93 22.71 12.11
N GLN A 113 25.32 21.98 11.15
CA GLN A 113 25.88 21.69 9.84
C GLN A 113 25.21 22.48 8.70
N GLY A 114 24.08 23.16 8.99
CA GLY A 114 23.36 23.95 8.00
C GLY A 114 22.67 23.09 6.91
N LYS A 115 22.42 23.71 5.77
CA LYS A 115 21.72 23.11 4.62
C LYS A 115 22.31 21.75 4.17
N GLN A 116 23.62 21.59 4.29
CA GLN A 116 24.30 20.35 3.88
C GLN A 116 23.77 19.10 4.61
N ALA A 117 23.36 19.24 5.89
CA ALA A 117 22.77 18.13 6.63
C ALA A 117 21.46 17.66 6.00
N LEU A 118 20.62 18.59 5.50
CA LEU A 118 19.37 18.23 4.79
C LEU A 118 19.62 17.64 3.42
N GLU A 119 20.62 18.12 2.69
CA GLU A 119 21.01 17.58 1.38
C GLU A 119 21.48 16.11 1.50
N ILE A 120 22.27 15.82 2.54
CA ILE A 120 22.70 14.44 2.86
C ILE A 120 21.48 13.58 3.22
N ALA A 121 20.64 14.05 4.15
CA ALA A 121 19.44 13.32 4.56
C ALA A 121 18.48 13.10 3.39
N ASN A 122 18.33 14.08 2.48
CA ASN A 122 17.53 13.95 1.27
C ASN A 122 18.00 12.78 0.40
N SER A 123 19.33 12.61 0.26
CA SER A 123 19.90 11.51 -0.51
C SER A 123 19.81 10.17 0.22
N GLU A 124 20.19 10.12 1.51
CA GLU A 124 20.26 8.87 2.27
C GLU A 124 18.88 8.28 2.59
N LEU A 125 17.89 9.14 2.86
CA LEU A 125 16.52 8.72 3.17
C LEU A 125 15.61 8.65 1.92
N GLY A 126 16.09 9.04 0.74
CA GLY A 126 15.29 9.03 -0.49
C GLY A 126 14.08 9.96 -0.45
N LEU A 127 14.23 11.18 0.13
CA LEU A 127 13.11 12.09 0.38
C LEU A 127 12.56 12.78 -0.88
N ALA A 128 13.32 12.80 -1.97
CA ALA A 128 12.95 13.44 -3.25
C ALA A 128 12.57 14.93 -3.12
N LEU A 129 13.21 15.66 -2.21
CA LEU A 129 12.98 17.08 -1.99
C LEU A 129 13.70 17.91 -3.06
N SER A 130 13.02 18.94 -3.58
CA SER A 130 13.61 19.96 -4.43
C SER A 130 14.46 20.95 -3.62
N ASP A 131 15.32 21.72 -4.32
CA ASP A 131 16.16 22.75 -3.68
C ASP A 131 15.34 23.79 -2.91
N ASP A 132 14.18 24.20 -3.46
CA ASP A 132 13.25 25.15 -2.82
C ASP A 132 12.63 24.56 -1.55
N GLU A 133 12.33 23.27 -1.54
CA GLU A 133 11.79 22.57 -0.36
C GLU A 133 12.86 22.40 0.73
N ILE A 134 14.10 22.12 0.35
CA ILE A 134 15.24 22.09 1.27
C ILE A 134 15.46 23.48 1.88
N ASP A 135 15.44 24.54 1.07
CA ASP A 135 15.58 25.92 1.55
C ASP A 135 14.43 26.31 2.48
N TYR A 136 13.21 25.90 2.17
CA TYR A 136 12.04 26.10 3.04
C TYR A 136 12.24 25.45 4.41
N LEU A 137 12.64 24.18 4.45
CA LEU A 137 12.87 23.43 5.68
C LEU A 137 14.02 24.04 6.49
N CYS A 138 15.15 24.40 5.85
CA CYS A 138 16.26 25.09 6.48
C CYS A 138 15.78 26.33 7.23
N ASN A 139 15.13 27.24 6.51
CA ASN A 139 14.63 28.49 7.06
C ASN A 139 13.63 28.27 8.21
N HIS A 140 12.84 27.21 8.14
CA HIS A 140 11.84 26.91 9.15
C HIS A 140 12.48 26.40 10.45
N TYR A 141 13.36 25.39 10.36
CA TYR A 141 14.02 24.80 11.52
C TYR A 141 15.06 25.72 12.16
N GLU A 142 15.75 26.55 11.37
CA GLU A 142 16.62 27.61 11.91
C GLU A 142 15.85 28.63 12.77
N ARG A 143 14.64 29.03 12.32
CA ARG A 143 13.78 29.91 13.13
C ARG A 143 13.28 29.23 14.40
N MET A 144 13.06 27.94 14.38
CA MET A 144 12.67 27.15 15.55
C MET A 144 13.84 26.87 16.48
N GLN A 145 15.08 27.06 16.03
CA GLN A 145 16.32 26.76 16.76
C GLN A 145 16.39 25.31 17.27
N ARG A 146 15.90 24.37 16.46
CA ARG A 146 16.02 22.95 16.72
C ARG A 146 16.31 22.14 15.45
N ASN A 147 16.85 20.98 15.65
CA ASN A 147 17.03 20.01 14.58
C ASN A 147 15.70 19.37 14.16
N PRO A 148 15.50 19.06 12.87
CA PRO A 148 14.44 18.14 12.46
C PRO A 148 14.77 16.70 12.83
N THR A 149 13.73 15.90 13.04
CA THR A 149 13.88 14.45 13.13
C THR A 149 13.74 13.80 11.76
N ASP A 150 14.28 12.58 11.60
CA ASP A 150 14.10 11.76 10.42
C ASP A 150 12.60 11.52 10.10
N ALA A 151 11.79 11.28 11.14
CA ALA A 151 10.35 11.12 11.04
C ALA A 151 9.63 12.37 10.48
N GLU A 152 10.03 13.57 10.94
CA GLU A 152 9.47 14.84 10.44
C GLU A 152 9.84 15.09 8.97
N LEU A 153 11.09 14.79 8.59
CA LEU A 153 11.53 14.96 7.20
C LEU A 153 10.84 13.96 6.27
N MET A 154 10.74 12.70 6.65
CA MET A 154 10.05 11.68 5.87
C MET A 154 8.56 12.00 5.73
N MET A 155 7.88 12.39 6.81
CA MET A 155 6.49 12.84 6.78
C MET A 155 6.31 14.03 5.84
N PHE A 156 7.18 15.04 5.91
CA PHE A 156 7.11 16.18 5.00
C PHE A 156 7.27 15.76 3.54
N ALA A 157 8.26 14.91 3.25
CA ALA A 157 8.52 14.43 1.90
C ALA A 157 7.31 13.68 1.31
N GLN A 158 6.70 12.79 2.09
CA GLN A 158 5.54 12.02 1.66
C GLN A 158 4.29 12.89 1.50
N ALA A 159 3.95 13.69 2.50
CA ALA A 159 2.79 14.58 2.45
C ALA A 159 2.91 15.67 1.36
N ASN A 160 4.14 16.06 0.99
CA ASN A 160 4.42 17.04 -0.04
C ASN A 160 4.79 16.42 -1.41
N SER A 161 4.64 15.12 -1.58
CA SER A 161 4.90 14.40 -2.83
C SER A 161 3.87 14.75 -3.93
N GLU A 162 4.18 14.43 -5.18
CA GLU A 162 3.21 14.53 -6.28
C GLU A 162 1.99 13.65 -6.01
N HIS A 163 2.19 12.49 -5.40
CA HIS A 163 1.13 11.55 -5.04
C HIS A 163 0.05 12.21 -4.18
N CYS A 164 0.44 12.95 -3.11
CA CYS A 164 -0.52 13.60 -2.20
C CYS A 164 -0.96 14.99 -2.66
N ARG A 165 -0.06 15.77 -3.28
CA ARG A 165 -0.28 17.18 -3.58
C ARG A 165 -0.78 17.47 -5.00
N HIS A 166 -0.59 16.54 -5.94
CA HIS A 166 -0.89 16.76 -7.37
C HIS A 166 -0.27 18.07 -7.87
N LYS A 167 1.01 18.31 -7.57
CA LYS A 167 1.70 19.58 -7.85
C LYS A 167 1.64 19.96 -9.32
N ILE A 168 1.85 19.00 -10.24
CA ILE A 168 1.81 19.20 -11.69
C ILE A 168 0.41 19.58 -12.13
N PHE A 169 -0.63 18.88 -11.66
CA PHE A 169 -2.03 19.17 -12.02
C PHE A 169 -2.55 20.49 -11.42
N ASN A 170 -1.96 20.93 -10.30
CA ASN A 170 -2.27 22.20 -9.65
C ASN A 170 -1.31 23.33 -10.03
N ALA A 171 -0.32 23.10 -10.90
CA ALA A 171 0.63 24.12 -11.35
C ALA A 171 -0.03 25.12 -12.32
N ASP A 172 0.58 26.30 -12.41
CA ASP A 172 0.29 27.28 -13.47
C ASP A 172 1.08 26.88 -14.72
N TRP A 173 0.41 26.78 -15.84
CA TRP A 173 1.00 26.33 -17.10
C TRP A 173 1.32 27.49 -18.03
N VAL A 174 2.50 27.42 -18.65
CA VAL A 174 2.92 28.30 -19.75
C VAL A 174 3.20 27.44 -20.97
N ILE A 175 2.39 27.56 -22.01
CA ILE A 175 2.55 26.83 -23.28
C ILE A 175 2.97 27.79 -24.37
N ASP A 176 4.12 27.54 -25.01
CA ASP A 176 4.70 28.42 -26.05
C ASP A 176 4.81 29.89 -25.62
N GLY A 177 5.21 30.11 -24.35
CA GLY A 177 5.35 31.45 -23.77
C GLY A 177 4.04 32.13 -23.39
N LYS A 178 2.89 31.44 -23.47
CA LYS A 178 1.56 31.98 -23.14
C LYS A 178 1.05 31.32 -21.84
N PRO A 179 0.81 32.13 -20.78
CA PRO A 179 0.15 31.61 -19.59
C PRO A 179 -1.22 31.05 -19.93
N GLN A 180 -1.55 29.88 -19.37
CA GLN A 180 -2.87 29.28 -19.47
C GLN A 180 -3.79 29.85 -18.38
N SER A 181 -5.08 29.98 -18.68
CA SER A 181 -6.07 30.56 -17.76
C SER A 181 -6.51 29.59 -16.67
N GLU A 182 -6.34 28.30 -16.90
CA GLU A 182 -6.84 27.25 -16.01
C GLU A 182 -5.76 26.20 -15.73
N LYS A 183 -5.80 25.66 -14.54
CA LYS A 183 -4.98 24.52 -14.10
C LYS A 183 -5.61 23.22 -14.58
N LEU A 184 -4.82 22.17 -14.80
CA LEU A 184 -5.33 20.88 -15.25
C LEU A 184 -6.39 20.32 -14.31
N PHE A 185 -6.17 20.42 -13.00
CA PHE A 185 -7.13 19.91 -12.01
C PHE A 185 -8.46 20.70 -12.02
N SER A 186 -8.41 22.01 -12.29
CA SER A 186 -9.61 22.82 -12.46
C SER A 186 -10.43 22.40 -13.68
N MET A 187 -9.74 22.07 -14.80
CA MET A 187 -10.41 21.54 -16.00
C MET A 187 -11.13 20.23 -15.72
N ILE A 188 -10.53 19.32 -14.91
CA ILE A 188 -11.17 18.07 -14.51
C ILE A 188 -12.42 18.35 -13.68
N LYS A 189 -12.32 19.21 -12.66
CA LYS A 189 -13.45 19.57 -11.78
C LYS A 189 -14.60 20.26 -12.50
N SER A 190 -14.32 21.03 -13.54
CA SER A 190 -15.32 21.77 -14.31
C SER A 190 -16.44 20.88 -14.85
N THR A 191 -16.17 19.62 -15.13
CA THR A 191 -17.18 18.64 -15.59
C THR A 191 -18.25 18.41 -14.52
N THR A 192 -17.83 18.21 -13.26
CA THR A 192 -18.75 18.03 -12.13
C THR A 192 -19.49 19.31 -11.81
N GLU A 193 -18.82 20.47 -11.88
CA GLU A 193 -19.45 21.79 -11.67
C GLU A 193 -20.53 22.08 -12.70
N ALA A 194 -20.27 21.69 -13.95
CA ALA A 194 -21.25 21.88 -15.05
C ALA A 194 -22.44 20.91 -14.97
N SER A 195 -22.27 19.73 -14.36
CA SER A 195 -23.32 18.69 -14.28
C SER A 195 -23.31 17.98 -12.91
N PRO A 196 -23.64 18.68 -11.81
CA PRO A 196 -23.56 18.14 -10.45
C PRO A 196 -24.73 17.22 -10.07
N LYS A 197 -25.75 17.11 -10.92
CA LYS A 197 -26.96 16.31 -10.61
C LYS A 197 -26.61 14.85 -10.41
N GLY A 198 -27.01 14.29 -9.26
CA GLY A 198 -26.74 12.90 -8.90
C GLY A 198 -25.36 12.66 -8.29
N VAL A 199 -24.51 13.69 -8.16
CA VAL A 199 -23.26 13.61 -7.40
C VAL A 199 -23.54 13.91 -5.94
N ILE A 200 -23.21 12.97 -5.04
CA ILE A 200 -23.34 13.14 -3.58
C ILE A 200 -22.02 13.62 -2.99
N SER A 201 -20.91 13.01 -3.40
CA SER A 201 -19.56 13.39 -2.99
C SER A 201 -18.58 13.20 -4.15
N ALA A 202 -17.77 14.23 -4.40
CA ALA A 202 -16.65 14.18 -5.33
C ALA A 202 -15.53 15.10 -4.86
N TYR A 203 -14.27 14.67 -5.02
CA TYR A 203 -13.05 15.42 -4.66
C TYR A 203 -12.90 15.78 -3.17
N SER A 204 -13.65 15.15 -2.29
CA SER A 204 -13.68 15.46 -0.84
C SER A 204 -13.58 14.24 0.07
N ASP A 205 -13.53 13.05 -0.50
CA ASP A 205 -13.41 11.78 0.22
C ASP A 205 -12.52 10.82 -0.57
N ASN A 206 -12.23 9.64 -0.02
CA ASN A 206 -11.40 8.60 -0.62
C ASN A 206 -11.94 8.12 -1.97
N ALA A 207 -13.26 8.05 -2.13
CA ALA A 207 -13.91 7.70 -3.38
C ALA A 207 -15.10 8.63 -3.71
N ALA A 208 -15.53 8.65 -4.97
CA ALA A 208 -16.71 9.38 -5.39
C ALA A 208 -17.99 8.60 -5.05
N VAL A 209 -19.04 9.35 -4.66
CA VAL A 209 -20.36 8.80 -4.37
C VAL A 209 -21.38 9.46 -5.31
N ILE A 210 -22.12 8.63 -6.04
CA ILE A 210 -23.22 9.07 -6.88
C ILE A 210 -24.55 8.50 -6.39
N GLU A 211 -25.64 9.20 -6.67
CA GLU A 211 -26.99 8.78 -6.32
C GLU A 211 -27.31 7.41 -6.89
N GLY A 212 -27.75 6.50 -6.03
CA GLY A 212 -28.16 5.15 -6.39
C GLY A 212 -29.66 4.97 -6.30
N PHE A 213 -30.09 3.81 -5.80
CA PHE A 213 -31.49 3.41 -5.83
C PHE A 213 -31.95 2.91 -4.44
N GLU A 214 -33.24 2.88 -4.25
CA GLU A 214 -33.85 2.15 -3.15
C GLU A 214 -33.80 0.64 -3.49
N ILE A 215 -33.04 -0.12 -2.71
CA ILE A 215 -32.84 -1.57 -2.92
C ILE A 215 -33.04 -2.37 -1.66
N ASP A 216 -33.30 -3.65 -1.80
CA ASP A 216 -33.28 -4.62 -0.71
C ASP A 216 -31.84 -5.08 -0.47
N ARG A 217 -31.24 -4.63 0.64
CA ARG A 217 -29.89 -5.02 1.07
C ARG A 217 -29.93 -6.19 2.02
N LEU A 218 -29.15 -7.22 1.77
CA LEU A 218 -28.91 -8.28 2.73
C LEU A 218 -27.91 -7.80 3.78
N MET A 219 -28.37 -7.72 5.03
CA MET A 219 -27.56 -7.24 6.16
C MET A 219 -27.68 -8.22 7.34
N SER A 220 -26.64 -8.25 8.19
CA SER A 220 -26.75 -9.00 9.45
C SER A 220 -27.63 -8.22 10.43
N SER A 221 -28.64 -8.90 10.99
CA SER A 221 -29.42 -8.36 12.10
C SER A 221 -28.55 -8.23 13.34
N THR A 222 -28.68 -7.10 14.04
CA THR A 222 -27.94 -6.86 15.29
C THR A 222 -28.55 -7.61 16.47
N ALA A 223 -29.86 -7.91 16.42
CA ALA A 223 -30.59 -8.55 17.51
C ALA A 223 -30.41 -10.08 17.50
N ASP A 224 -30.57 -10.71 16.33
CA ASP A 224 -30.75 -12.16 16.25
C ASP A 224 -29.60 -12.88 15.57
N ARG A 225 -28.58 -12.13 15.09
CA ARG A 225 -27.45 -12.66 14.29
C ARG A 225 -27.88 -13.35 12.98
N GLU A 226 -29.06 -13.02 12.50
CA GLU A 226 -29.59 -13.52 11.23
C GLU A 226 -29.30 -12.52 10.10
N PHE A 227 -29.32 -12.99 8.87
CA PHE A 227 -29.28 -12.12 7.71
C PHE A 227 -30.72 -11.73 7.33
N VAL A 228 -30.98 -10.44 7.21
CA VAL A 228 -32.27 -9.88 6.86
C VAL A 228 -32.15 -8.94 5.67
N PHE A 229 -33.21 -8.87 4.85
CA PHE A 229 -33.33 -7.86 3.83
C PHE A 229 -33.85 -6.55 4.42
N THR A 230 -33.11 -5.49 4.23
CA THR A 230 -33.49 -4.13 4.64
C THR A 230 -33.64 -3.27 3.40
N LYS A 231 -34.82 -2.71 3.19
CA LYS A 231 -35.10 -1.83 2.07
C LYS A 231 -34.70 -0.41 2.42
N GLU A 232 -33.71 0.15 1.67
CA GLU A 232 -33.16 1.47 1.96
C GLU A 232 -32.52 2.12 0.73
N PRO A 233 -32.42 3.47 0.70
CA PRO A 233 -31.61 4.16 -0.30
C PRO A 233 -30.15 3.75 -0.16
N THR A 234 -29.55 3.36 -1.29
CA THR A 234 -28.18 2.88 -1.36
C THR A 234 -27.49 3.54 -2.55
N HIS A 235 -26.38 4.20 -2.28
CA HIS A 235 -25.62 4.95 -3.27
C HIS A 235 -24.49 4.13 -3.85
N ILE A 236 -23.97 4.55 -4.99
CA ILE A 236 -22.88 3.90 -5.71
C ILE A 236 -21.59 4.61 -5.35
N VAL A 237 -20.62 3.83 -4.91
CA VAL A 237 -19.24 4.28 -4.68
C VAL A 237 -18.39 3.87 -5.87
N MET A 238 -17.53 4.75 -6.34
CA MET A 238 -16.61 4.47 -7.44
C MET A 238 -15.24 5.06 -7.15
N LYS A 239 -14.22 4.22 -7.36
CA LYS A 239 -12.81 4.58 -7.23
C LYS A 239 -12.02 4.08 -8.44
N VAL A 240 -11.09 4.89 -8.89
CA VAL A 240 -10.04 4.49 -9.86
C VAL A 240 -8.77 5.21 -9.47
N GLU A 241 -7.68 4.47 -9.39
CA GLU A 241 -6.35 5.01 -9.12
C GLU A 241 -5.28 4.31 -9.95
N THR A 242 -4.09 4.90 -10.03
CA THR A 242 -2.93 4.30 -10.70
C THR A 242 -1.92 3.80 -9.69
N HIS A 243 -1.31 2.64 -9.99
CA HIS A 243 -0.23 2.08 -9.18
C HIS A 243 0.98 1.73 -10.06
N ASN A 244 1.55 2.75 -10.68
CA ASN A 244 2.49 2.63 -11.80
C ASN A 244 3.89 2.17 -11.39
N HIS A 245 4.52 2.90 -10.46
CA HIS A 245 5.91 2.63 -10.03
C HIS A 245 6.05 1.24 -9.40
N PRO A 246 5.24 0.83 -8.42
CA PRO A 246 5.35 -0.51 -7.84
C PRO A 246 5.14 -1.63 -8.87
N THR A 247 4.23 -1.44 -9.83
CA THR A 247 3.99 -2.40 -10.92
C THR A 247 5.16 -2.48 -11.89
N ALA A 248 5.89 -1.37 -12.10
CA ALA A 248 7.10 -1.36 -12.92
C ALA A 248 8.24 -2.17 -12.29
N ILE A 249 8.36 -2.14 -10.96
CA ILE A 249 9.45 -2.80 -10.22
C ILE A 249 9.12 -4.27 -9.91
N SER A 250 7.90 -4.54 -9.48
CA SER A 250 7.44 -5.89 -9.11
C SER A 250 6.00 -6.08 -9.58
N PRO A 251 5.77 -6.53 -10.82
CA PRO A 251 4.45 -6.52 -11.45
C PRO A 251 3.35 -7.20 -10.66
N PHE A 252 3.60 -8.40 -10.14
CA PHE A 252 2.63 -9.14 -9.34
C PHE A 252 2.28 -8.39 -8.05
N ALA A 253 3.29 -8.08 -7.22
CA ALA A 253 3.08 -7.43 -5.92
C ALA A 253 2.54 -6.00 -6.08
N GLY A 254 3.07 -5.23 -7.03
CA GLY A 254 2.63 -3.87 -7.31
C GLY A 254 1.18 -3.80 -7.77
N ALA A 255 0.76 -4.68 -8.67
CA ALA A 255 -0.63 -4.72 -9.12
C ALA A 255 -1.58 -5.28 -8.06
N ALA A 256 -1.13 -6.24 -7.24
CA ALA A 256 -1.90 -6.76 -6.12
C ALA A 256 -2.20 -5.66 -5.09
N THR A 257 -1.18 -4.94 -4.65
CA THR A 257 -1.33 -3.85 -3.66
C THR A 257 -2.05 -2.63 -4.22
N GLY A 258 -1.97 -2.38 -5.54
CA GLY A 258 -2.82 -1.40 -6.21
C GLY A 258 -4.31 -1.74 -6.10
N ALA A 259 -4.68 -3.01 -6.30
CA ALA A 259 -6.05 -3.47 -6.09
C ALA A 259 -6.47 -3.35 -4.61
N GLY A 260 -5.57 -3.65 -3.67
CA GLY A 260 -5.81 -3.48 -2.23
C GLY A 260 -6.05 -2.01 -1.85
N GLY A 261 -5.23 -1.07 -2.35
CA GLY A 261 -5.40 0.36 -2.13
C GLY A 261 -6.76 0.86 -2.57
N GLU A 262 -7.17 0.48 -3.76
CA GLU A 262 -8.48 0.83 -4.31
C GLU A 262 -9.63 0.28 -3.45
N ILE A 263 -9.54 -0.97 -2.97
CA ILE A 263 -10.53 -1.57 -2.06
C ILE A 263 -10.63 -0.77 -0.77
N ARG A 264 -9.48 -0.37 -0.19
CA ARG A 264 -9.47 0.40 1.06
C ARG A 264 -10.13 1.75 0.90
N ASP A 265 -9.86 2.45 -0.20
CA ASP A 265 -10.50 3.73 -0.49
C ASP A 265 -12.02 3.63 -0.60
N GLU A 266 -12.51 2.58 -1.30
CA GLU A 266 -13.95 2.32 -1.31
C GLU A 266 -14.47 2.06 0.10
N GLY A 267 -13.83 1.17 0.87
CA GLY A 267 -14.22 0.81 2.22
C GLY A 267 -14.21 1.98 3.20
N ALA A 268 -13.26 2.91 3.03
CA ALA A 268 -13.08 4.11 3.85
C ALA A 268 -13.98 5.29 3.46
N THR A 269 -14.85 5.14 2.45
CA THR A 269 -15.72 6.22 1.99
C THR A 269 -16.87 6.45 2.99
N GLY A 270 -17.09 7.73 3.34
CA GLY A 270 -18.11 8.15 4.30
C GLY A 270 -17.84 7.61 5.70
N LEU A 271 -18.81 6.88 6.25
CA LEU A 271 -18.70 6.17 7.54
C LEU A 271 -18.53 4.65 7.36
N GLY A 272 -18.06 4.25 6.18
CA GLY A 272 -17.84 2.88 5.74
C GLY A 272 -18.75 2.46 4.59
N ALA A 273 -18.13 2.07 3.48
CA ALA A 273 -18.80 1.54 2.31
C ALA A 273 -18.42 0.08 2.07
N LYS A 274 -19.09 -0.57 1.12
CA LYS A 274 -18.88 -1.99 0.82
C LYS A 274 -18.41 -2.19 -0.62
N PRO A 275 -17.14 -2.51 -0.85
CA PRO A 275 -16.61 -2.89 -2.15
C PRO A 275 -17.33 -4.10 -2.74
N LYS A 276 -17.67 -4.05 -4.03
CA LYS A 276 -18.48 -5.09 -4.69
C LYS A 276 -17.80 -5.75 -5.88
N ALA A 277 -17.12 -4.99 -6.70
CA ALA A 277 -16.46 -5.52 -7.90
C ALA A 277 -15.28 -4.64 -8.29
N GLY A 278 -14.21 -5.26 -8.73
CA GLY A 278 -12.99 -4.61 -9.20
C GLY A 278 -12.81 -4.63 -10.70
N LEU A 279 -11.93 -3.78 -11.17
CA LEU A 279 -11.38 -3.77 -12.52
C LEU A 279 -9.87 -3.49 -12.48
N THR A 280 -9.14 -3.92 -13.49
CA THR A 280 -7.73 -3.58 -13.68
C THR A 280 -7.42 -3.31 -15.14
N GLY A 281 -6.57 -2.31 -15.40
CA GLY A 281 -6.14 -1.98 -16.74
C GLY A 281 -4.64 -1.72 -16.81
N PHE A 282 -4.02 -2.13 -17.92
CA PHE A 282 -2.58 -2.00 -18.13
C PHE A 282 -2.30 -1.33 -19.46
N SER A 283 -1.45 -0.30 -19.43
CA SER A 283 -0.84 0.29 -20.61
C SER A 283 0.66 0.19 -20.48
N VAL A 284 1.30 -0.45 -21.44
CA VAL A 284 2.77 -0.66 -21.49
C VAL A 284 3.32 -0.32 -22.86
N SER A 285 4.63 -0.26 -22.99
CA SER A 285 5.33 -0.21 -24.28
C SER A 285 5.14 -1.51 -25.06
N HIS A 286 5.70 -1.62 -26.26
CA HIS A 286 5.59 -2.83 -27.08
C HIS A 286 6.18 -4.04 -26.36
N LEU A 287 5.51 -5.20 -26.50
CA LEU A 287 5.79 -6.39 -25.69
C LEU A 287 7.11 -7.08 -26.00
N ARG A 288 7.60 -6.98 -27.24
CA ARG A 288 8.82 -7.67 -27.71
C ARG A 288 8.85 -9.13 -27.32
N ILE A 289 7.77 -9.84 -27.73
CA ILE A 289 7.60 -11.26 -27.40
C ILE A 289 8.78 -12.04 -27.98
N PRO A 290 9.50 -12.84 -27.18
CA PRO A 290 10.62 -13.66 -27.66
C PRO A 290 10.19 -14.55 -28.86
N ASP A 291 11.05 -14.62 -29.87
CA ASP A 291 10.83 -15.40 -31.11
C ASP A 291 9.62 -14.96 -31.94
N TYR A 292 8.97 -13.84 -31.59
CA TYR A 292 7.83 -13.29 -32.32
C TYR A 292 7.90 -11.77 -32.51
N PRO A 293 8.99 -11.23 -33.07
CA PRO A 293 9.17 -9.77 -33.25
C PRO A 293 8.14 -9.20 -34.22
N GLN A 294 7.60 -8.03 -33.89
CA GLN A 294 6.67 -7.32 -34.75
C GLN A 294 7.39 -6.26 -35.62
N PRO A 295 6.88 -5.97 -36.86
CA PRO A 295 7.55 -5.03 -37.77
C PRO A 295 7.63 -3.58 -37.24
N TRP A 296 6.83 -3.22 -36.29
CA TRP A 296 6.80 -1.88 -35.65
C TRP A 296 7.60 -1.79 -34.38
N GLU A 297 8.13 -2.89 -33.86
CA GLU A 297 8.97 -2.89 -32.67
C GLU A 297 10.37 -2.44 -33.01
N SER A 298 10.90 -1.51 -32.24
CA SER A 298 12.31 -1.09 -32.31
C SER A 298 13.04 -1.58 -31.07
N ASP A 299 14.32 -1.80 -31.20
CA ASP A 299 15.17 -2.11 -30.08
C ASP A 299 15.46 -0.83 -29.28
N PHE A 300 15.15 -0.82 -27.98
CA PHE A 300 15.57 0.23 -27.08
C PHE A 300 15.83 -0.37 -25.70
N SER A 301 16.74 0.25 -24.95
CA SER A 301 17.07 -0.18 -23.59
C SER A 301 16.11 0.44 -22.58
N HIS A 302 15.77 -0.31 -21.54
CA HIS A 302 15.08 0.17 -20.35
C HIS A 302 15.98 -0.07 -19.12
N PRO A 303 15.73 0.58 -17.97
CA PRO A 303 16.46 0.29 -16.74
C PRO A 303 16.32 -1.18 -16.34
N ASP A 304 17.43 -1.86 -16.04
CA ASP A 304 17.46 -3.30 -15.74
C ASP A 304 16.57 -3.70 -14.55
N ARG A 305 16.32 -2.76 -13.63
CA ARG A 305 15.46 -2.96 -12.46
C ARG A 305 13.96 -2.85 -12.73
N MET A 306 13.57 -2.36 -13.90
CA MET A 306 12.18 -2.33 -14.33
C MET A 306 11.83 -3.63 -15.05
N ALA A 307 10.70 -4.22 -14.72
CA ALA A 307 10.18 -5.37 -15.43
C ALA A 307 9.86 -5.02 -16.90
N SER A 308 10.07 -5.98 -17.78
CA SER A 308 9.73 -5.80 -19.20
C SER A 308 8.23 -5.61 -19.41
N PRO A 309 7.80 -4.95 -20.51
CA PRO A 309 6.37 -4.84 -20.83
C PRO A 309 5.65 -6.18 -20.88
N LEU A 310 6.32 -7.24 -21.31
CA LEU A 310 5.75 -8.59 -21.34
C LEU A 310 5.54 -9.15 -19.94
N GLU A 311 6.52 -9.04 -19.04
CA GLU A 311 6.39 -9.46 -17.64
C GLU A 311 5.27 -8.69 -16.92
N ILE A 312 5.18 -7.37 -17.13
CA ILE A 312 4.09 -6.58 -16.56
C ILE A 312 2.72 -7.09 -17.02
N MET A 313 2.59 -7.42 -18.31
CA MET A 313 1.33 -7.91 -18.88
C MET A 313 0.99 -9.34 -18.51
N THR A 314 1.96 -10.16 -18.12
CA THR A 314 1.72 -11.54 -17.65
C THR A 314 1.45 -11.60 -16.16
N ASP A 315 2.23 -10.91 -15.34
CA ASP A 315 2.22 -11.06 -13.89
C ASP A 315 1.32 -10.05 -13.19
N GLY A 316 1.26 -8.82 -13.69
CA GLY A 316 0.44 -7.76 -13.10
C GLY A 316 -1.05 -8.12 -13.00
N PRO A 317 -1.71 -8.57 -14.08
CA PRO A 317 -3.11 -8.99 -14.03
C PRO A 317 -3.38 -10.15 -13.08
N ILE A 318 -2.43 -11.09 -12.95
CA ILE A 318 -2.54 -12.21 -12.01
C ILE A 318 -2.46 -11.71 -10.57
N GLY A 319 -1.53 -10.79 -10.28
CA GLY A 319 -1.40 -10.19 -8.95
C GLY A 319 -2.67 -9.47 -8.51
N SER A 320 -3.21 -8.60 -9.36
CA SER A 320 -4.44 -7.89 -9.09
C SER A 320 -5.66 -8.82 -8.94
N ALA A 321 -5.78 -9.81 -9.82
CA ALA A 321 -6.87 -10.78 -9.74
C ALA A 321 -6.78 -11.66 -8.47
N ALA A 322 -5.57 -12.05 -8.08
CA ALA A 322 -5.33 -12.84 -6.88
C ALA A 322 -5.76 -12.07 -5.62
N PHE A 323 -5.39 -10.79 -5.51
CA PHE A 323 -5.82 -9.96 -4.38
C PHE A 323 -7.34 -9.84 -4.28
N ASN A 324 -8.00 -9.49 -5.38
CA ASN A 324 -9.47 -9.41 -5.43
C ASN A 324 -10.14 -10.72 -5.05
N ASN A 325 -9.62 -11.85 -5.56
CA ASN A 325 -10.17 -13.17 -5.30
C ASN A 325 -10.05 -13.58 -3.83
N GLU A 326 -8.89 -13.34 -3.21
CA GLU A 326 -8.66 -13.67 -1.80
C GLU A 326 -9.44 -12.73 -0.87
N PHE A 327 -9.52 -11.43 -1.19
CA PHE A 327 -10.42 -10.49 -0.49
C PHE A 327 -11.89 -10.91 -0.60
N GLY A 328 -12.30 -11.57 -1.67
CA GLY A 328 -13.64 -12.10 -1.86
C GLY A 328 -14.58 -11.20 -2.67
N ARG A 329 -14.04 -10.42 -3.63
CA ARG A 329 -14.83 -9.72 -4.65
C ARG A 329 -14.36 -10.13 -6.07
N PRO A 330 -15.25 -10.14 -7.09
CA PRO A 330 -14.84 -10.42 -8.45
C PRO A 330 -14.05 -9.27 -9.07
N ASN A 331 -13.01 -9.59 -9.83
CA ASN A 331 -12.35 -8.66 -10.75
C ASN A 331 -12.99 -8.84 -12.13
N LEU A 332 -13.95 -7.97 -12.50
CA LEU A 332 -14.87 -8.20 -13.62
C LEU A 332 -14.38 -7.66 -14.95
N LEU A 333 -13.68 -6.55 -14.93
CA LEU A 333 -13.33 -5.77 -16.11
C LEU A 333 -11.85 -5.42 -16.12
N GLY A 334 -11.36 -5.08 -17.29
CA GLY A 334 -10.01 -4.60 -17.48
C GLY A 334 -9.71 -4.29 -18.93
N TYR A 335 -8.50 -3.81 -19.18
CA TYR A 335 -8.01 -3.61 -20.54
C TYR A 335 -6.49 -3.84 -20.58
N PHE A 336 -6.01 -4.18 -21.78
CA PHE A 336 -4.59 -4.31 -22.09
C PHE A 336 -4.28 -3.42 -23.29
N ARG A 337 -3.27 -2.56 -23.18
CA ARG A 337 -2.83 -1.66 -24.25
C ARG A 337 -1.32 -1.63 -24.36
N THR A 338 -0.83 -1.59 -25.60
CA THR A 338 0.56 -1.29 -25.89
C THR A 338 0.64 -0.05 -26.76
N TYR A 339 1.64 0.78 -26.53
CA TYR A 339 1.87 1.95 -27.34
C TYR A 339 3.34 2.38 -27.28
N GLU A 340 3.93 2.50 -28.46
CA GLU A 340 5.17 3.23 -28.74
C GLU A 340 5.04 3.91 -30.09
N SER A 341 5.56 5.10 -30.21
CA SER A 341 5.58 5.84 -31.47
C SER A 341 6.75 6.83 -31.52
N SER A 342 7.38 6.93 -32.67
CA SER A 342 8.23 8.06 -33.01
C SER A 342 7.33 9.20 -33.49
N LEU A 343 7.47 10.39 -32.91
CA LEU A 343 6.70 11.54 -33.31
C LEU A 343 7.47 12.36 -34.36
N PRO A 344 6.80 12.79 -35.46
CA PRO A 344 7.47 13.45 -36.58
C PRO A 344 8.19 14.75 -36.24
N ASP A 345 7.69 15.46 -35.22
CA ASP A 345 8.18 16.77 -34.81
C ASP A 345 9.19 16.73 -33.65
N LEU A 346 9.54 15.53 -33.19
CA LEU A 346 10.57 15.35 -32.17
C LEU A 346 11.95 15.09 -32.78
N PRO A 347 13.03 15.28 -32.01
CA PRO A 347 14.37 14.93 -32.47
C PRO A 347 14.47 13.50 -33.03
N VAL A 348 15.27 13.30 -34.04
CA VAL A 348 15.48 11.98 -34.66
C VAL A 348 15.86 10.97 -33.58
N ASN A 349 15.11 9.87 -33.48
CA ASN A 349 15.21 8.78 -32.52
C ASN A 349 14.51 8.98 -31.15
N GLU A 350 13.68 10.01 -30.98
CA GLU A 350 12.85 10.09 -29.78
C GLU A 350 11.60 9.22 -29.92
N ILE A 351 11.46 8.23 -29.03
CA ILE A 351 10.32 7.33 -28.96
C ILE A 351 9.49 7.69 -27.74
N ARG A 352 8.18 7.84 -27.93
CA ARG A 352 7.21 8.02 -26.85
C ARG A 352 6.42 6.73 -26.65
N GLY A 353 6.27 6.31 -25.38
CA GLY A 353 5.53 5.11 -25.02
C GLY A 353 5.30 5.02 -23.52
N TYR A 354 4.65 3.96 -23.10
CA TYR A 354 4.44 3.67 -21.69
C TYR A 354 5.60 2.82 -21.14
N HIS A 355 6.81 3.39 -21.15
CA HIS A 355 8.01 2.72 -20.63
C HIS A 355 7.92 2.54 -19.12
N LYS A 356 7.51 3.57 -18.37
CA LYS A 356 6.89 3.43 -17.06
C LYS A 356 5.43 3.07 -17.32
N PRO A 357 4.94 1.91 -16.88
CA PRO A 357 3.58 1.48 -17.20
C PRO A 357 2.53 2.39 -16.56
N ILE A 358 1.31 2.34 -17.10
CA ILE A 358 0.13 2.76 -16.36
C ILE A 358 -0.59 1.48 -15.95
N MET A 359 -0.67 1.25 -14.65
CA MET A 359 -1.53 0.24 -14.04
C MET A 359 -2.69 0.95 -13.37
N ILE A 360 -3.90 0.61 -13.76
CA ILE A 360 -5.13 1.14 -13.17
C ILE A 360 -5.78 0.04 -12.34
N ALA A 361 -6.01 0.32 -11.07
CA ALA A 361 -6.94 -0.40 -10.22
C ALA A 361 -8.20 0.43 -10.05
N GLY A 362 -9.35 -0.18 -10.17
CA GLY A 362 -10.63 0.49 -9.99
C GLY A 362 -11.69 -0.46 -9.49
N GLY A 363 -12.78 0.11 -9.00
CA GLY A 363 -13.89 -0.67 -8.49
C GLY A 363 -15.18 0.12 -8.35
N VAL A 364 -16.20 -0.63 -8.01
CA VAL A 364 -17.52 -0.14 -7.71
C VAL A 364 -18.05 -0.82 -6.46
N GLY A 365 -18.54 -0.02 -5.54
CA GLY A 365 -19.15 -0.47 -4.29
C GLY A 365 -20.47 0.20 -4.02
N ASN A 366 -20.96 0.06 -2.81
CA ASN A 366 -22.13 0.76 -2.36
C ASN A 366 -22.01 1.26 -0.92
N VAL A 367 -22.72 2.34 -0.65
CA VAL A 367 -22.81 2.95 0.68
C VAL A 367 -24.27 3.25 1.02
N ARG A 368 -24.63 3.13 2.28
CA ARG A 368 -25.95 3.53 2.77
C ARG A 368 -26.09 5.04 2.74
N ASP A 369 -27.27 5.56 2.43
CA ASP A 369 -27.55 7.01 2.41
C ASP A 369 -27.06 7.70 3.69
N GLN A 370 -27.41 7.17 4.87
CA GLN A 370 -27.01 7.72 6.16
C GLN A 370 -25.50 7.65 6.48
N HIS A 371 -24.72 6.92 5.69
CA HIS A 371 -23.27 6.76 5.87
C HIS A 371 -22.46 7.33 4.70
N ALA A 372 -23.11 7.98 3.74
CA ALA A 372 -22.47 8.41 2.49
C ALA A 372 -21.48 9.58 2.67
N LEU A 373 -21.61 10.33 3.76
CA LEU A 373 -20.76 11.50 4.02
C LEU A 373 -20.05 11.36 5.37
N LYS A 374 -18.83 11.86 5.45
CA LYS A 374 -18.11 12.05 6.71
C LYS A 374 -18.83 13.10 7.57
N ILE A 375 -18.73 12.98 8.88
CA ILE A 375 -19.33 13.89 9.86
C ILE A 375 -18.24 14.58 10.67
N ASP A 376 -18.59 15.72 11.28
CA ASP A 376 -17.70 16.38 12.22
C ASP A 376 -17.47 15.51 13.46
N VAL A 377 -16.22 15.41 13.87
CA VAL A 377 -15.78 14.56 14.98
C VAL A 377 -15.70 15.40 16.26
N PRO A 378 -16.21 14.95 17.40
CA PRO A 378 -16.06 15.63 18.67
C PRO A 378 -14.60 15.59 19.19
N GLU A 379 -14.19 16.58 20.00
CA GLU A 379 -12.82 16.72 20.51
C GLU A 379 -12.35 15.54 21.38
N ASP A 380 -13.28 14.81 22.02
CA ASP A 380 -12.97 13.68 22.89
C ASP A 380 -13.09 12.32 22.21
N ALA A 381 -13.21 12.29 20.88
CA ALA A 381 -13.21 11.06 20.12
C ALA A 381 -11.85 10.33 20.18
N GLU A 382 -11.87 9.04 19.95
CA GLU A 382 -10.68 8.20 19.99
C GLU A 382 -10.24 7.77 18.59
N ILE A 383 -8.95 7.86 18.31
CA ILE A 383 -8.33 7.34 17.09
C ILE A 383 -7.94 5.89 17.32
N ILE A 384 -8.36 5.01 16.42
CA ILE A 384 -8.01 3.60 16.43
C ILE A 384 -7.47 3.20 15.07
N VAL A 385 -6.40 2.41 15.07
CA VAL A 385 -5.88 1.74 13.86
C VAL A 385 -6.36 0.29 13.88
N ILE A 386 -6.96 -0.17 12.80
CA ILE A 386 -7.33 -1.57 12.60
C ILE A 386 -6.64 -2.14 11.37
N GLY A 387 -6.53 -3.47 11.32
CA GLY A 387 -5.92 -4.21 10.21
C GLY A 387 -4.59 -4.83 10.59
N GLY A 388 -3.68 -4.97 9.63
CA GLY A 388 -2.38 -5.60 9.83
C GLY A 388 -1.42 -4.80 10.72
N PRO A 389 -0.40 -5.45 11.26
CA PRO A 389 0.63 -4.77 12.02
C PRO A 389 1.50 -3.88 11.12
N ALA A 390 2.11 -2.86 11.70
CA ALA A 390 3.14 -2.08 11.03
C ALA A 390 4.35 -2.97 10.70
N MET A 391 4.92 -2.78 9.53
CA MET A 391 6.14 -3.45 9.05
C MET A 391 6.96 -2.45 8.24
N LEU A 392 8.27 -2.63 8.16
CA LEU A 392 9.13 -1.78 7.36
C LEU A 392 9.03 -2.16 5.88
N ILE A 393 7.89 -1.86 5.29
CA ILE A 393 7.53 -2.09 3.89
C ILE A 393 6.98 -0.79 3.30
N GLY A 394 7.35 -0.49 2.05
CA GLY A 394 6.87 0.69 1.33
C GLY A 394 7.36 2.02 1.89
N LEU A 395 8.39 2.03 2.74
CA LEU A 395 8.92 3.26 3.32
C LEU A 395 9.39 4.21 2.21
N GLY A 396 8.82 5.43 2.20
CA GLY A 396 9.13 6.41 1.16
C GLY A 396 8.48 6.16 -0.20
N GLY A 397 7.54 5.21 -0.32
CA GLY A 397 6.88 4.87 -1.58
C GLY A 397 6.19 6.04 -2.26
N GLY A 398 5.50 6.88 -1.51
CA GLY A 398 4.90 8.12 -2.01
C GLY A 398 5.92 9.11 -2.59
N ALA A 399 7.07 9.28 -1.96
CA ALA A 399 8.17 10.10 -2.46
C ALA A 399 8.82 9.46 -3.70
N ALA A 400 9.11 8.15 -3.67
CA ALA A 400 9.71 7.41 -4.78
C ALA A 400 8.84 7.43 -6.06
N SER A 401 7.51 7.41 -5.91
CA SER A 401 6.58 7.49 -7.04
C SER A 401 6.65 8.83 -7.79
N SER A 402 7.14 9.88 -7.13
CA SER A 402 7.32 11.23 -7.69
C SER A 402 8.62 11.40 -8.47
N LEU A 403 9.56 10.45 -8.39
CA LEU A 403 10.83 10.50 -9.11
C LEU A 403 10.70 10.01 -10.55
N ASP A 404 11.61 10.50 -11.39
CA ASP A 404 11.80 9.96 -12.73
C ASP A 404 12.27 8.49 -12.63
N SER A 405 11.78 7.66 -13.53
CA SER A 405 12.15 6.24 -13.57
C SER A 405 13.67 6.09 -13.75
N GLY A 406 14.28 5.36 -12.83
CA GLY A 406 15.72 5.11 -12.86
C GLY A 406 16.59 6.14 -12.12
N SER A 407 16.01 7.13 -11.44
CA SER A 407 16.75 8.15 -10.70
C SER A 407 17.10 7.74 -9.25
N SER A 408 16.38 6.79 -8.67
CA SER A 408 16.64 6.26 -7.31
C SER A 408 17.64 5.08 -7.33
N SER A 409 18.12 4.66 -6.16
CA SER A 409 18.89 3.42 -6.05
C SER A 409 17.99 2.20 -6.18
N GLU A 410 18.56 1.06 -6.58
CA GLU A 410 17.81 -0.19 -6.70
C GLU A 410 17.19 -0.62 -5.37
N ASP A 411 17.92 -0.47 -4.26
CA ASP A 411 17.42 -0.83 -2.93
C ASP A 411 16.23 0.03 -2.49
N LEU A 412 16.25 1.33 -2.79
CA LEU A 412 15.13 2.23 -2.51
C LEU A 412 13.91 1.91 -3.39
N ASP A 413 14.10 1.57 -4.66
CA ASP A 413 13.00 1.17 -5.54
C ASP A 413 12.30 -0.08 -5.02
N PHE A 414 13.05 -1.11 -4.63
CA PHE A 414 12.47 -2.33 -4.05
C PHE A 414 11.85 -2.09 -2.68
N ALA A 415 12.45 -1.27 -1.84
CA ALA A 415 11.91 -0.91 -0.51
C ALA A 415 10.58 -0.16 -0.61
N SER A 416 10.35 0.57 -1.71
CA SER A 416 9.12 1.32 -1.96
C SER A 416 7.92 0.46 -2.38
N VAL A 417 8.14 -0.80 -2.76
CA VAL A 417 7.05 -1.70 -3.19
C VAL A 417 6.45 -2.42 -1.98
N GLN A 418 5.15 -2.25 -1.79
CA GLN A 418 4.41 -2.92 -0.72
C GLN A 418 4.18 -4.41 -1.02
N ARG A 419 3.77 -5.15 0.02
CA ARG A 419 3.33 -6.55 -0.07
C ARG A 419 1.96 -6.66 0.58
N GLY A 420 1.00 -7.26 -0.12
CA GLY A 420 -0.38 -7.34 0.29
C GLY A 420 -0.70 -8.53 1.20
N ASN A 421 -1.72 -8.36 2.04
CA ASN A 421 -2.36 -9.41 2.82
C ASN A 421 -3.90 -9.32 2.68
N PRO A 422 -4.47 -9.82 1.57
CA PRO A 422 -5.89 -9.65 1.25
C PRO A 422 -6.84 -10.19 2.33
N GLU A 423 -6.45 -11.24 3.05
CA GLU A 423 -7.24 -11.78 4.17
C GLU A 423 -7.35 -10.77 5.31
N MET A 424 -6.27 -10.08 5.66
CA MET A 424 -6.30 -9.07 6.70
C MET A 424 -7.20 -7.89 6.30
N GLU A 425 -7.12 -7.47 5.05
CA GLU A 425 -7.99 -6.41 4.52
C GLU A 425 -9.45 -6.84 4.54
N ARG A 426 -9.74 -8.11 4.23
CA ARG A 426 -11.08 -8.65 4.36
C ARG A 426 -11.58 -8.64 5.79
N ARG A 427 -10.76 -8.98 6.78
CA ARG A 427 -11.11 -8.91 8.21
C ARG A 427 -11.45 -7.48 8.64
N ALA A 428 -10.61 -6.52 8.25
CA ALA A 428 -10.88 -5.10 8.52
C ALA A 428 -12.20 -4.64 7.88
N GLN A 429 -12.48 -5.06 6.64
CA GLN A 429 -13.75 -4.77 5.97
C GLN A 429 -14.96 -5.41 6.70
N GLU A 430 -14.82 -6.61 7.27
CA GLU A 430 -15.90 -7.22 8.06
C GLU A 430 -16.21 -6.40 9.34
N VAL A 431 -15.19 -5.80 9.96
CA VAL A 431 -15.40 -4.85 11.08
C VAL A 431 -16.21 -3.64 10.61
N ILE A 432 -15.83 -3.04 9.48
CA ILE A 432 -16.53 -1.90 8.88
C ILE A 432 -17.97 -2.28 8.53
N ASP A 433 -18.17 -3.39 7.82
CA ASP A 433 -19.49 -3.91 7.44
C ASP A 433 -20.39 -4.15 8.65
N ARG A 434 -19.82 -4.64 9.73
CA ARG A 434 -20.55 -4.87 10.98
C ARG A 434 -20.93 -3.56 11.65
N CYS A 435 -20.04 -2.59 11.73
CA CYS A 435 -20.30 -1.27 12.25
C CYS A 435 -21.40 -0.56 11.47
N THR A 436 -21.32 -0.57 10.13
CA THR A 436 -22.34 0.06 9.27
C THR A 436 -23.70 -0.62 9.38
N SER A 437 -23.76 -1.93 9.68
CA SER A 437 -25.02 -2.65 9.91
C SER A 437 -25.79 -2.15 11.14
N LEU A 438 -25.13 -1.49 12.09
CA LEU A 438 -25.75 -0.91 13.27
C LEU A 438 -26.58 0.36 12.98
N GLY A 439 -26.54 0.89 11.75
CA GLY A 439 -27.30 2.07 11.34
C GLY A 439 -26.87 3.33 12.11
N ASP A 440 -27.83 4.03 12.71
CA ASP A 440 -27.58 5.23 13.53
C ASP A 440 -26.68 4.96 14.76
N LYS A 441 -26.48 3.68 15.06
CA LYS A 441 -25.58 3.25 16.13
C LYS A 441 -24.20 2.84 15.63
N ASN A 442 -23.83 3.19 14.41
CA ASN A 442 -22.48 2.99 13.92
C ASN A 442 -21.47 3.68 14.85
N PRO A 443 -20.50 2.97 15.45
CA PRO A 443 -19.49 3.60 16.30
C PRO A 443 -18.49 4.45 15.52
N ILE A 444 -18.37 4.24 14.22
CA ILE A 444 -17.44 4.95 13.34
C ILE A 444 -17.97 6.35 13.05
N LEU A 445 -17.20 7.37 13.39
CA LEU A 445 -17.48 8.78 13.11
C LEU A 445 -16.72 9.26 11.86
N LEU A 446 -15.56 8.69 11.62
CA LEU A 446 -14.74 8.95 10.44
C LEU A 446 -13.85 7.73 10.20
N ILE A 447 -13.59 7.45 8.94
CA ILE A 447 -12.66 6.40 8.52
C ILE A 447 -11.79 6.93 7.38
N HIS A 448 -10.51 6.57 7.42
CA HIS A 448 -9.53 6.85 6.38
C HIS A 448 -8.68 5.60 6.16
N ASP A 449 -8.33 5.30 4.92
CA ASP A 449 -7.38 4.22 4.62
C ASP A 449 -5.95 4.62 5.00
N ILE A 450 -5.08 3.65 5.18
CA ILE A 450 -3.64 3.86 5.35
C ILE A 450 -2.96 3.39 4.07
N GLY A 451 -2.63 4.34 3.21
CA GLY A 451 -1.95 4.15 1.95
C GLY A 451 -0.56 4.79 1.94
N ALA A 452 -0.28 5.58 0.91
CA ALA A 452 0.98 6.31 0.78
C ALA A 452 1.25 7.22 1.98
N GLY A 453 2.47 7.18 2.50
CA GLY A 453 2.88 7.92 3.70
C GLY A 453 2.47 7.27 5.02
N GLY A 454 1.75 6.16 5.00
CA GLY A 454 1.38 5.44 6.21
C GLY A 454 0.55 6.26 7.20
N LEU A 455 0.78 6.06 8.49
CA LEU A 455 0.11 6.82 9.55
C LEU A 455 0.42 8.32 9.47
N SER A 456 1.60 8.68 8.94
CA SER A 456 2.05 10.08 8.84
C SER A 456 1.23 10.92 7.86
N ASN A 457 0.47 10.29 6.99
CA ASN A 457 -0.49 10.95 6.09
C ASN A 457 -1.93 10.72 6.55
N ALA A 458 -2.32 9.49 6.84
CA ALA A 458 -3.70 9.13 7.13
C ALA A 458 -4.26 9.81 8.41
N ILE A 459 -3.47 9.90 9.50
CA ILE A 459 -3.95 10.51 10.74
C ILE A 459 -4.12 12.02 10.61
N PRO A 460 -3.13 12.79 10.08
CA PRO A 460 -3.33 14.21 9.83
C PRO A 460 -4.54 14.53 8.94
N GLU A 461 -4.77 13.77 7.88
CA GLU A 461 -5.95 13.94 7.03
C GLU A 461 -7.26 13.67 7.79
N ALA A 462 -7.30 12.60 8.57
CA ALA A 462 -8.47 12.25 9.37
C ALA A 462 -8.82 13.35 10.39
N VAL A 463 -7.84 13.93 11.09
CA VAL A 463 -8.10 14.96 12.11
C VAL A 463 -8.32 16.34 11.51
N ASP A 464 -7.72 16.65 10.36
CA ASP A 464 -7.93 17.94 9.67
C ASP A 464 -9.36 18.10 9.18
N HIS A 465 -10.07 17.02 8.89
CA HIS A 465 -11.48 17.06 8.50
C HIS A 465 -12.32 17.89 9.46
N SER A 466 -12.10 17.72 10.77
CA SER A 466 -12.81 18.46 11.83
C SER A 466 -11.96 19.57 12.47
N LYS A 467 -10.80 19.91 11.86
CA LYS A 467 -9.85 20.94 12.35
C LYS A 467 -9.34 20.66 13.76
N HIS A 468 -9.12 19.41 14.08
CA HIS A 468 -8.53 18.97 15.34
C HIS A 468 -7.04 18.63 15.19
N GLY A 469 -6.36 18.47 16.32
CA GLY A 469 -5.07 17.80 16.44
C GLY A 469 -5.23 16.43 17.07
N ALA A 470 -4.13 15.69 17.18
CA ALA A 470 -4.11 14.38 17.82
C ALA A 470 -2.89 14.20 18.73
N LEU A 471 -3.05 13.42 19.79
CA LEU A 471 -1.95 12.92 20.63
C LEU A 471 -1.84 11.41 20.41
N LEU A 472 -0.63 10.95 20.06
CA LEU A 472 -0.38 9.58 19.64
C LEU A 472 0.78 8.97 20.41
N GLU A 473 0.60 7.73 20.86
CA GLU A 473 1.66 6.93 21.49
C GLU A 473 2.19 5.92 20.46
N LEU A 474 3.18 6.31 19.66
CA LEU A 474 3.68 5.50 18.54
C LEU A 474 4.17 4.11 18.95
N ARG A 475 4.67 3.94 20.17
CA ARG A 475 5.14 2.63 20.66
C ARG A 475 4.02 1.67 21.01
N GLU A 476 2.76 2.14 21.06
CA GLU A 476 1.57 1.31 21.22
C GLU A 476 0.97 0.86 19.88
N VAL A 477 1.50 1.35 18.75
CA VAL A 477 1.11 0.84 17.43
C VAL A 477 1.59 -0.59 17.29
N ASP A 478 0.65 -1.50 17.01
CA ASP A 478 0.96 -2.90 16.77
C ASP A 478 1.90 -3.05 15.58
N ASN A 479 2.98 -3.82 15.76
CA ASN A 479 3.98 -3.98 14.72
C ASN A 479 4.56 -5.40 14.70
N ALA A 480 4.91 -5.85 13.51
CA ALA A 480 5.55 -7.13 13.27
C ALA A 480 7.09 -7.06 13.30
N GLU A 481 7.65 -5.89 13.58
CA GLU A 481 9.09 -5.63 13.67
C GLU A 481 9.42 -4.82 14.93
N PRO A 482 9.57 -5.46 16.08
CA PRO A 482 9.80 -4.76 17.35
C PRO A 482 10.99 -3.80 17.34
N GLY A 483 11.96 -4.00 16.46
CA GLY A 483 13.13 -3.14 16.27
C GLY A 483 12.88 -1.80 15.57
N MET A 484 11.69 -1.56 15.00
CA MET A 484 11.46 -0.34 14.22
C MET A 484 11.72 0.95 15.00
N SER A 485 12.29 1.93 14.29
CA SER A 485 12.43 3.31 14.75
C SER A 485 11.06 4.02 14.77
N PRO A 486 10.93 5.18 15.46
CA PRO A 486 9.72 6.00 15.38
C PRO A 486 9.36 6.41 13.94
N MET A 487 10.36 6.74 13.10
CA MET A 487 10.14 6.99 11.67
C MET A 487 9.56 5.75 10.97
N GLY A 488 10.15 4.58 11.22
CA GLY A 488 9.67 3.33 10.65
C GLY A 488 8.21 3.04 11.04
N ILE A 489 7.81 3.26 12.29
CA ILE A 489 6.42 3.06 12.74
C ILE A 489 5.48 4.10 12.11
N TRP A 490 5.90 5.36 12.04
CA TRP A 490 5.06 6.48 11.60
C TRP A 490 4.85 6.55 10.09
N CYS A 491 5.90 6.23 9.32
CA CYS A 491 5.94 6.48 7.89
C CYS A 491 5.93 5.22 7.01
N ASN A 492 5.85 4.00 7.59
CA ASN A 492 5.75 2.79 6.77
C ASN A 492 4.39 2.69 6.07
N GLU A 493 4.41 2.13 4.88
CA GLU A 493 3.22 1.93 4.05
C GLU A 493 2.75 0.45 4.07
N ALA A 494 2.92 -0.25 5.21
CA ALA A 494 2.33 -1.57 5.37
C ALA A 494 0.83 -1.46 5.13
N GLN A 495 0.34 -2.32 4.24
CA GLN A 495 -1.01 -2.25 3.70
C GLN A 495 -2.05 -2.85 4.65
N GLU A 496 -3.31 -2.88 4.21
CA GLU A 496 -4.45 -3.51 4.88
C GLU A 496 -4.75 -2.92 6.27
N ARG A 497 -4.62 -1.58 6.36
CA ARG A 497 -4.86 -0.83 7.58
C ARG A 497 -5.80 0.35 7.35
N TYR A 498 -6.56 0.71 8.38
CA TYR A 498 -7.43 1.88 8.41
C TYR A 498 -7.21 2.67 9.70
N VAL A 499 -7.32 3.99 9.59
CA VAL A 499 -7.50 4.90 10.72
C VAL A 499 -8.99 5.15 10.88
N LEU A 500 -9.52 4.86 12.05
CA LEU A 500 -10.89 5.18 12.40
C LEU A 500 -10.91 6.18 13.55
N VAL A 501 -11.85 7.11 13.49
CA VAL A 501 -12.23 7.91 14.63
C VAL A 501 -13.57 7.38 15.12
N ILE A 502 -13.62 7.00 16.38
CA ILE A 502 -14.80 6.36 16.95
C ILE A 502 -15.41 7.17 18.09
N ASN A 503 -16.69 6.95 18.30
CA ASN A 503 -17.39 7.48 19.48
C ASN A 503 -16.87 6.78 20.73
N LYS A 504 -16.31 7.57 21.66
CA LYS A 504 -15.73 7.10 22.91
C LYS A 504 -16.70 6.27 23.76
N GLU A 505 -17.99 6.67 23.79
CA GLU A 505 -19.02 5.96 24.56
C GLU A 505 -19.28 4.54 24.00
N ARG A 506 -18.95 4.30 22.72
CA ARG A 506 -19.15 3.01 22.04
C ARG A 506 -17.87 2.21 21.86
N ARG A 507 -16.76 2.66 22.47
CA ARG A 507 -15.45 2.00 22.36
C ARG A 507 -15.51 0.50 22.64
N GLN A 508 -16.16 0.10 23.74
CA GLN A 508 -16.18 -1.33 24.13
C GLN A 508 -16.95 -2.18 23.12
N GLU A 509 -18.02 -1.66 22.56
CA GLU A 509 -18.77 -2.36 21.50
C GLU A 509 -17.92 -2.51 20.24
N PHE A 510 -17.20 -1.45 19.85
CA PHE A 510 -16.29 -1.48 18.71
C PHE A 510 -15.18 -2.50 18.92
N ILE A 511 -14.49 -2.49 20.07
CA ILE A 511 -13.44 -3.46 20.41
C ILE A 511 -13.97 -4.90 20.33
N THR A 512 -15.17 -5.17 20.86
CA THR A 512 -15.79 -6.51 20.79
C THR A 512 -16.05 -6.95 19.34
N ILE A 513 -16.37 -6.01 18.43
CA ILE A 513 -16.50 -6.31 17.00
C ILE A 513 -15.12 -6.68 16.41
N CYS A 514 -14.07 -5.91 16.73
CA CYS A 514 -12.71 -6.18 16.27
C CYS A 514 -12.20 -7.55 16.75
N GLU A 515 -12.33 -7.84 18.04
CA GLU A 515 -11.89 -9.11 18.65
C GLU A 515 -12.58 -10.34 18.02
N ARG A 516 -13.81 -10.19 17.54
CA ARG A 516 -14.51 -11.27 16.82
C ARG A 516 -13.83 -11.59 15.49
N GLU A 517 -13.31 -10.59 14.80
CA GLU A 517 -12.64 -10.75 13.50
C GLU A 517 -11.11 -11.02 13.65
N ARG A 518 -10.59 -10.94 14.91
CA ARG A 518 -9.20 -11.22 15.32
C ARG A 518 -8.22 -10.17 14.84
#